data_e3c6688daa65b97e1d09861df6d1934e
#
_entry.id   e3c6688daa65b97e1d09861df6d1934e
#
_cell.length_a   1.000
_cell.length_b   1.000
_cell.length_c   1.000
_cell.angle_alpha   90.00
_cell.angle_beta   90.00
_cell.angle_gamma   90.00
#
_symmetry.space_group_name_H-M   'P 1'
#
loop_
_entity.id
_entity.type
_entity.pdbx_description
1 polymer ?
#
loop_
_entity_poly.entity_id
_entity_poly.type
_entity_poly.pdbx_seq_one_letter_code
_entity_poly.pdbx_strand_id
1 'polypeptide(L)'
;MGSQPDVLVHLCTEREWAAAQRTGSHEPDSLRTAGFVHLSSPAQVHLPANRLYVGRCDLVLLRIDPARLGSPVRWEPGVPTDPDGMVFPHLYGSLPAEAVISVTAYRPNDDGRFAPLDE
;
A
#
# COMPACT_ATOMS: atom_id res chain seq x y z
N MET A 1 -7.03 22.96 -6.29
CA MET A 1 -7.72 21.76 -6.43
C MET A 1 -6.80 20.54 -6.33
N GLY A 2 -6.92 19.80 -5.28
CA GLY A 2 -6.11 18.61 -5.13
C GLY A 2 -6.62 17.51 -6.04
N SER A 3 -5.76 17.00 -6.92
CA SER A 3 -6.12 15.87 -7.73
C SER A 3 -5.76 14.58 -6.99
N GLN A 4 -6.54 13.55 -7.19
CA GLN A 4 -6.22 12.23 -6.70
C GLN A 4 -5.03 11.69 -7.50
N PRO A 5 -4.15 10.91 -6.87
CA PRO A 5 -3.09 10.24 -7.62
C PRO A 5 -3.69 9.30 -8.65
N ASP A 6 -3.06 9.21 -9.82
CA ASP A 6 -3.46 8.26 -10.85
C ASP A 6 -3.16 6.82 -10.45
N VAL A 7 -2.24 6.63 -9.50
CA VAL A 7 -1.79 5.33 -9.03
C VAL A 7 -1.75 5.34 -7.53
N LEU A 8 -2.28 4.30 -6.91
CA LEU A 8 -2.10 4.03 -5.49
C LEU A 8 -1.12 2.89 -5.32
N VAL A 9 -0.55 2.74 -4.13
CA VAL A 9 0.41 1.66 -3.87
C VAL A 9 0.05 0.93 -2.59
N HIS A 10 0.50 -0.32 -2.51
CA HIS A 10 0.35 -1.16 -1.33
C HIS A 10 1.62 -1.99 -1.16
N LEU A 11 2.00 -2.22 0.08
CA LEU A 11 3.15 -3.05 0.41
C LEU A 11 2.67 -4.40 0.94
N CYS A 12 3.25 -5.47 0.43
CA CYS A 12 3.03 -6.79 0.99
C CYS A 12 4.28 -7.62 0.73
N THR A 13 4.34 -8.82 1.32
CA THR A 13 5.46 -9.70 1.06
C THR A 13 5.31 -10.38 -0.29
N GLU A 14 6.42 -10.89 -0.81
CA GLU A 14 6.40 -11.68 -2.05
C GLU A 14 5.46 -12.87 -1.92
N ARG A 15 5.44 -13.50 -0.75
CA ARG A 15 4.57 -14.64 -0.49
C ARG A 15 3.09 -14.25 -0.51
N GLU A 16 2.75 -13.11 0.09
CA GLU A 16 1.37 -12.62 0.09
C GLU A 16 0.90 -12.30 -1.31
N TRP A 17 1.76 -11.68 -2.11
CA TRP A 17 1.41 -11.38 -3.50
C TRP A 17 1.22 -12.65 -4.32
N ALA A 18 2.09 -13.66 -4.14
CA ALA A 18 1.93 -14.94 -4.82
C ALA A 18 0.59 -15.58 -4.48
N ALA A 19 0.18 -15.52 -3.21
CA ALA A 19 -1.11 -16.04 -2.80
C ALA A 19 -2.27 -15.28 -3.44
N ALA A 20 -2.16 -13.96 -3.53
CA ALA A 20 -3.19 -13.12 -4.15
C ALA A 20 -3.37 -13.45 -5.64
N GLN A 21 -2.26 -13.74 -6.32
CA GLN A 21 -2.33 -14.12 -7.72
C GLN A 21 -3.07 -15.44 -7.92
N ARG A 22 -2.93 -16.37 -6.97
CA ARG A 22 -3.64 -17.66 -7.05
C ARG A 22 -5.13 -17.52 -6.76
N THR A 23 -5.49 -16.66 -5.81
CA THR A 23 -6.88 -16.54 -5.39
C THR A 23 -7.64 -15.44 -6.12
N GLY A 24 -6.93 -14.49 -6.72
CA GLY A 24 -7.53 -13.36 -7.42
C GLY A 24 -7.67 -12.10 -6.57
N SER A 25 -7.40 -12.16 -5.27
CA SER A 25 -7.50 -10.98 -4.41
C SER A 25 -6.55 -11.08 -3.23
N HIS A 26 -6.18 -9.90 -2.72
CA HIS A 26 -5.35 -9.78 -1.52
C HIS A 26 -6.24 -9.27 -0.38
N GLU A 27 -6.26 -10.02 0.72
CA GLU A 27 -7.08 -9.72 1.88
C GLU A 27 -6.20 -9.75 3.13
N PRO A 28 -5.46 -8.66 3.39
CA PRO A 28 -4.61 -8.62 4.58
C PRO A 28 -5.44 -8.60 5.86
N ASP A 29 -4.79 -8.89 6.98
CA ASP A 29 -5.47 -8.95 8.28
C ASP A 29 -6.21 -7.67 8.62
N SER A 30 -5.71 -6.51 8.17
CA SER A 30 -6.36 -5.24 8.45
C SER A 30 -7.79 -5.16 7.89
N LEU A 31 -8.07 -5.90 6.81
CA LEU A 31 -9.42 -5.92 6.26
C LEU A 31 -10.39 -6.53 7.27
N ARG A 32 -9.95 -7.57 7.99
CA ARG A 32 -10.78 -8.21 9.02
C ARG A 32 -10.81 -7.41 10.32
N THR A 33 -9.66 -6.86 10.72
CA THR A 33 -9.55 -6.19 12.02
C THR A 33 -9.94 -4.73 12.01
N ALA A 34 -9.72 -4.03 10.89
CA ALA A 34 -10.01 -2.61 10.77
C ALA A 34 -11.07 -2.30 9.70
N GLY A 35 -11.40 -3.26 8.85
CA GLY A 35 -12.41 -3.09 7.82
C GLY A 35 -11.89 -2.56 6.49
N PHE A 36 -10.59 -2.37 6.35
CA PHE A 36 -10.02 -1.83 5.12
C PHE A 36 -8.59 -2.32 4.91
N VAL A 37 -8.14 -2.18 3.66
CA VAL A 37 -6.76 -2.42 3.26
C VAL A 37 -6.02 -1.09 3.27
N HIS A 38 -4.85 -1.05 3.91
CA HIS A 38 -4.02 0.16 3.96
C HIS A 38 -3.32 0.38 2.63
N LEU A 39 -3.65 1.47 1.96
CA LEU A 39 -2.96 1.89 0.75
C LEU A 39 -2.19 3.17 1.04
N SER A 40 -1.39 3.60 0.07
CA SER A 40 -0.65 4.86 0.15
C SER A 40 -0.60 5.49 -1.24
N SER A 41 -0.36 6.78 -1.30
CA SER A 41 0.12 7.37 -2.54
C SER A 41 1.61 7.03 -2.68
N PRO A 42 2.17 7.09 -3.90
CA PRO A 42 3.61 6.85 -4.06
C PRO A 42 4.48 7.76 -3.19
N ALA A 43 4.05 9.01 -2.98
CA ALA A 43 4.81 9.97 -2.18
C ALA A 43 4.81 9.67 -0.69
N GLN A 44 3.85 8.84 -0.21
CA GLN A 44 3.67 8.57 1.21
C GLN A 44 4.20 7.23 1.67
N VAL A 45 4.43 6.29 0.75
CA VAL A 45 4.56 4.88 1.12
C VAL A 45 5.76 4.60 2.03
N HIS A 46 6.81 5.43 1.95
CA HIS A 46 7.98 5.26 2.82
C HIS A 46 7.64 5.48 4.30
N LEU A 47 6.58 6.22 4.60
CA LEU A 47 6.19 6.48 5.99
C LEU A 47 5.70 5.21 6.69
N PRO A 48 4.65 4.51 6.19
CA PRO A 48 4.27 3.23 6.82
C PRO A 48 5.35 2.16 6.68
N ALA A 49 6.14 2.19 5.58
CA ALA A 49 7.22 1.23 5.42
C ALA A 49 8.23 1.36 6.56
N ASN A 50 8.62 2.59 6.90
CA ASN A 50 9.58 2.83 7.98
C ASN A 50 8.98 2.61 9.37
N ARG A 51 7.67 2.67 9.50
CA ARG A 51 6.99 2.39 10.76
C ARG A 51 6.87 0.88 11.01
N LEU A 52 6.58 0.10 9.97
CA LEU A 52 6.18 -1.30 10.13
C LEU A 52 7.22 -2.31 9.66
N TYR A 53 8.11 -1.93 8.72
CA TYR A 53 8.89 -2.92 7.97
C TYR A 53 10.38 -2.64 7.92
N VAL A 54 10.92 -1.85 8.83
CA VAL A 54 12.37 -1.57 8.86
C VAL A 54 13.15 -2.88 8.81
N GLY A 55 14.09 -2.97 7.89
CA GLY A 55 14.94 -4.15 7.72
C GLY A 55 14.36 -5.28 6.88
N ARG A 56 13.07 -5.21 6.48
CA ARG A 56 12.47 -6.27 5.68
C ARG A 56 12.97 -6.22 4.23
N CYS A 57 13.41 -7.35 3.72
CA CYS A 57 13.94 -7.44 2.34
C CYS A 57 13.03 -8.25 1.42
N ASP A 58 11.85 -8.66 1.90
CA ASP A 58 10.93 -9.52 1.15
C ASP A 58 9.67 -8.80 0.69
N LEU A 59 9.68 -7.46 0.69
CA LEU A 59 8.50 -6.69 0.30
C LEU A 59 8.46 -6.46 -1.19
N VAL A 60 7.24 -6.39 -1.71
CA VAL A 60 6.97 -5.89 -3.05
C VAL A 60 6.07 -4.67 -2.96
N LEU A 61 6.25 -3.77 -3.91
CA LEU A 61 5.42 -2.59 -4.06
C LEU A 61 4.45 -2.87 -5.19
N LEU A 62 3.17 -2.87 -4.86
CA LEU A 62 2.10 -3.04 -5.84
C LEU A 62 1.64 -1.66 -6.27
N ARG A 63 1.70 -1.37 -7.56
CA ARG A 63 1.09 -0.18 -8.12
C ARG A 63 -0.29 -0.54 -8.62
N ILE A 64 -1.27 0.24 -8.25
CA ILE A 64 -2.68 -0.08 -8.37
C ILE A 64 -3.39 0.98 -9.18
N ASP A 65 -4.21 0.54 -10.13
CA ASP A 65 -5.10 1.42 -10.86
C ASP A 65 -6.38 1.62 -10.03
N PRO A 66 -6.61 2.82 -9.47
CA PRO A 66 -7.80 3.03 -8.62
C PRO A 66 -9.12 2.78 -9.36
N ALA A 67 -9.13 2.94 -10.69
CA ALA A 67 -10.34 2.72 -11.47
C ALA A 67 -10.76 1.26 -11.53
N ARG A 68 -9.86 0.34 -11.16
CA ARG A 68 -10.16 -1.09 -11.19
C ARG A 68 -10.50 -1.67 -9.83
N LEU A 69 -10.58 -0.82 -8.81
CA LEU A 69 -10.97 -1.25 -7.48
C LEU A 69 -12.49 -1.35 -7.42
N GLY A 70 -13.00 -2.46 -6.93
CA GLY A 70 -14.44 -2.68 -6.85
C GLY A 70 -15.08 -2.19 -5.57
N SER A 71 -14.30 -1.58 -4.68
CA SER A 71 -14.77 -1.13 -3.37
C SER A 71 -14.37 0.32 -3.13
N PRO A 72 -15.05 1.01 -2.19
CA PRO A 72 -14.74 2.42 -1.94
C PRO A 72 -13.34 2.63 -1.37
N VAL A 73 -12.71 3.73 -1.79
CA VAL A 73 -11.47 4.21 -1.20
C VAL A 73 -11.79 5.49 -0.45
N ARG A 74 -11.42 5.53 0.83
CA ARG A 74 -11.61 6.72 1.66
C ARG A 74 -10.25 7.24 2.11
N TRP A 75 -10.09 8.56 1.99
CA TRP A 75 -8.86 9.20 2.43
C TRP A 75 -9.04 9.62 3.88
N GLU A 76 -8.32 8.97 4.78
CA GLU A 76 -8.50 9.09 6.22
C GLU A 76 -7.17 9.31 6.92
N PRO A 77 -7.17 9.92 8.12
CA PRO A 77 -5.93 10.14 8.85
C PRO A 77 -5.18 8.84 9.13
N GLY A 78 -3.86 8.94 9.15
CA GLY A 78 -3.00 7.83 9.55
C GLY A 78 -2.89 7.74 11.07
N VAL A 79 -1.70 7.32 11.54
CA VAL A 79 -1.44 7.22 12.98
C VAL A 79 -0.97 8.59 13.51
N PRO A 80 -1.02 8.81 14.84
CA PRO A 80 -0.65 10.11 15.42
C PRO A 80 0.77 10.58 15.11
N THR A 81 1.68 9.65 14.79
CA THR A 81 3.06 10.00 14.45
C THR A 81 3.24 10.46 13.01
N ASP A 82 2.22 10.32 12.18
CA ASP A 82 2.28 10.83 10.81
C ASP A 82 2.13 12.35 10.81
N PRO A 83 2.58 13.04 9.75
CA PRO A 83 2.43 14.49 9.67
C PRO A 83 0.98 14.93 9.86
N ASP A 84 0.79 16.07 10.53
CA ASP A 84 -0.52 16.63 10.78
C ASP A 84 -1.26 16.89 9.47
N GLY A 85 -2.53 16.49 9.43
CA GLY A 85 -3.36 16.71 8.27
C GLY A 85 -3.13 15.72 7.12
N MET A 86 -2.16 14.83 7.27
CA MET A 86 -1.92 13.84 6.22
C MET A 86 -2.98 12.74 6.28
N VAL A 87 -3.53 12.42 5.11
CA VAL A 87 -4.51 11.33 5.00
C VAL A 87 -3.96 10.27 4.06
N PHE A 88 -4.42 9.04 4.27
CA PHE A 88 -4.02 7.88 3.48
C PHE A 88 -5.26 7.25 2.87
N PRO A 89 -5.13 6.66 1.66
CA PRO A 89 -6.27 5.97 1.06
C PRO A 89 -6.48 4.62 1.74
N HIS A 90 -7.69 4.38 2.17
CA HIS A 90 -8.10 3.11 2.78
C HIS A 90 -9.13 2.46 1.88
N LEU A 91 -8.85 1.22 1.44
CA LEU A 91 -9.73 0.48 0.55
C LEU A 91 -10.67 -0.37 1.41
N TYR A 92 -11.96 -0.09 1.32
CA TYR A 92 -12.97 -0.79 2.12
C TYR A 92 -13.49 -2.03 1.39
N GLY A 93 -12.59 -2.96 1.17
CA GLY A 93 -12.86 -4.23 0.52
C GLY A 93 -11.55 -4.91 0.17
N SER A 94 -11.63 -6.11 -0.38
CA SER A 94 -10.44 -6.83 -0.82
C SER A 94 -9.80 -6.12 -2.01
N LEU A 95 -8.48 -6.31 -2.17
CA LEU A 95 -7.72 -5.74 -3.27
C LEU A 95 -7.68 -6.75 -4.42
N PRO A 96 -8.37 -6.47 -5.54
CA PRO A 96 -8.32 -7.38 -6.68
C PRO A 96 -6.92 -7.44 -7.28
N ALA A 97 -6.43 -8.65 -7.55
CA ALA A 97 -5.13 -8.80 -8.20
C ALA A 97 -5.11 -8.12 -9.57
N GLU A 98 -6.24 -8.10 -10.26
CA GLU A 98 -6.33 -7.48 -11.59
C GLU A 98 -6.23 -5.95 -11.56
N ALA A 99 -6.35 -5.33 -10.38
CA ALA A 99 -6.18 -3.89 -10.24
C ALA A 99 -4.69 -3.51 -10.16
N VAL A 100 -3.82 -4.48 -9.96
CA VAL A 100 -2.37 -4.25 -9.83
C VAL A 100 -1.77 -4.16 -11.21
N ILE A 101 -1.17 -3.00 -11.53
CA ILE A 101 -0.61 -2.75 -12.85
C ILE A 101 0.88 -3.01 -12.93
N SER A 102 1.57 -3.02 -11.78
CA SER A 102 2.98 -3.42 -11.75
C SER A 102 3.37 -3.86 -10.35
N VAL A 103 4.40 -4.69 -10.29
CA VAL A 103 4.95 -5.22 -9.04
C VAL A 103 6.45 -5.06 -9.11
N THR A 104 7.03 -4.41 -8.12
CA THR A 104 8.48 -4.22 -8.05
C THR A 104 8.97 -4.55 -6.64
N ALA A 105 10.20 -5.02 -6.55
CA ALA A 105 10.82 -5.22 -5.24
C ALA A 105 10.92 -3.86 -4.54
N TYR A 106 10.67 -3.84 -3.23
CA TYR A 106 10.77 -2.63 -2.43
C TYR A 106 11.71 -2.92 -1.27
N ARG A 107 12.94 -2.44 -1.40
CA ARG A 107 14.01 -2.84 -0.50
C ARG A 107 14.52 -1.64 0.30
N PRO A 108 14.93 -1.87 1.55
CA PRO A 108 15.51 -0.80 2.37
C PRO A 108 16.95 -0.51 1.95
N ASN A 109 17.43 0.66 2.36
CA ASN A 109 18.82 1.00 2.27
C ASN A 109 19.63 0.19 3.27
N ASP A 110 20.96 0.38 3.29
CA ASP A 110 21.86 -0.36 4.18
C ASP A 110 21.53 -0.17 5.66
N ASP A 111 20.90 0.96 6.01
CA ASP A 111 20.49 1.22 7.39
C ASP A 111 19.14 0.58 7.75
N GLY A 112 18.55 -0.17 6.84
CA GLY A 112 17.25 -0.82 7.07
C GLY A 112 16.05 0.06 6.80
N ARG A 113 16.24 1.32 6.46
CA ARG A 113 15.15 2.27 6.25
C ARG A 113 14.86 2.44 4.77
N PHE A 114 13.60 2.78 4.50
CA PHE A 114 13.12 2.94 3.12
C PHE A 114 13.16 4.41 2.71
N ALA A 115 13.76 4.67 1.57
CA ALA A 115 13.78 6.01 1.00
C ALA A 115 12.44 6.32 0.32
N PRO A 116 12.07 7.61 0.22
CA PRO A 116 10.93 7.99 -0.61
C PRO A 116 11.10 7.48 -2.04
N LEU A 117 9.99 7.15 -2.69
CA LEU A 117 10.05 6.75 -4.09
C LEU A 117 10.48 7.93 -4.94
N ASP A 118 11.26 7.62 -5.98
CA ASP A 118 11.80 8.63 -6.88
C ASP A 118 10.82 8.80 -8.05
N GLU A 119 9.72 9.51 -7.79
CA GLU A 119 8.67 9.69 -8.78
C GLU A 119 8.28 11.15 -8.97
#